data_c71bf65399aa95e80ce665fe4d9a2df1
#
_entry.id   c71bf65399aa95e80ce665fe4d9a2df1
#
_cell.length_a   1.000
_cell.length_b   1.000
_cell.length_c   1.000
_cell.angle_alpha   90.00
_cell.angle_beta   90.00
_cell.angle_gamma   90.00
#
_symmetry.space_group_name_H-M   'P 1'
#
loop_
_entity.id
_entity.type
_entity.pdbx_description
1 polymer ?
#
loop_
_entity_poly.entity_id
_entity_poly.type
_entity_poly.pdbx_seq_one_letter_code
_entity_poly.pdbx_strand_id
1 'polypeptide(L)'
;GYPLVDMLGGDVKVNFGNINSVNPSNNFSKIQIDAAVQPGNSGGPIVNKYGELIGVIEAMANDQIIFDKTGQFPENINFGIKINAIKDFIAGNRVDSATGFPFFKNILSDIELAEIVTNSTIQLQCLNTIEARNEITQTNKIHNLF
;
A
#
# COMPACT_ATOMS: atom_id res chain seq x y z
N GLY A 1 -5.09 -4.22 -4.15
CA GLY A 1 -5.72 -4.09 -2.82
C GLY A 1 -7.24 -4.23 -2.85
N TYR A 2 -7.85 -3.98 -1.72
CA TYR A 2 -9.31 -4.07 -1.53
C TYR A 2 -9.88 -2.68 -1.14
N PRO A 3 -9.85 -1.71 -2.03
CA PRO A 3 -10.28 -0.36 -1.71
C PRO A 3 -11.80 -0.29 -1.58
N LEU A 4 -12.27 0.45 -0.56
CA LEU A 4 -13.68 0.82 -0.40
C LEU A 4 -14.64 -0.37 -0.58
N VAL A 5 -14.37 -1.49 0.10
CA VAL A 5 -15.10 -2.78 -0.08
C VAL A 5 -16.61 -2.61 0.02
N ASP A 6 -17.10 -1.78 0.95
CA ASP A 6 -18.52 -1.51 1.13
C ASP A 6 -19.18 -0.79 -0.06
N MET A 7 -18.38 -0.13 -0.89
CA MET A 7 -18.86 0.65 -2.04
C MET A 7 -18.55 -0.03 -3.38
N LEU A 8 -17.37 -0.65 -3.49
CA LEU A 8 -16.84 -1.17 -4.76
C LEU A 8 -16.86 -2.71 -4.84
N GLY A 9 -17.33 -3.38 -3.79
CA GLY A 9 -17.33 -4.85 -3.69
C GLY A 9 -16.00 -5.43 -3.25
N GLY A 10 -16.01 -6.72 -2.88
CA GLY A 10 -14.90 -7.44 -2.26
C GLY A 10 -13.83 -7.98 -3.23
N ASP A 11 -13.82 -7.56 -4.49
CA ASP A 11 -12.82 -7.98 -5.46
C ASP A 11 -11.53 -7.18 -5.35
N VAL A 12 -10.39 -7.80 -5.66
CA VAL A 12 -9.10 -7.11 -5.76
C VAL A 12 -9.14 -6.07 -6.86
N LYS A 13 -8.76 -4.83 -6.55
CA LYS A 13 -8.56 -3.77 -7.55
C LYS A 13 -7.07 -3.58 -7.79
N VAL A 14 -6.70 -3.49 -9.06
CA VAL A 14 -5.32 -3.28 -9.52
C VAL A 14 -5.25 -1.92 -10.21
N ASN A 15 -4.33 -1.08 -9.77
CA ASN A 15 -4.07 0.24 -10.36
C ASN A 15 -2.66 0.26 -10.93
N PHE A 16 -2.50 0.92 -12.06
CA PHE A 16 -1.22 1.11 -12.73
C PHE A 16 -0.72 2.54 -12.52
N GLY A 17 0.60 2.72 -12.54
CA GLY A 17 1.24 4.01 -12.40
C GLY A 17 2.75 3.91 -12.50
N ASN A 18 3.43 4.99 -12.15
CA ASN A 18 4.87 5.13 -12.23
C ASN A 18 5.48 5.43 -10.86
N ILE A 19 6.78 5.15 -10.73
CA ILE A 19 7.58 5.63 -9.60
C ILE A 19 8.06 7.04 -9.94
N ASN A 20 7.62 8.02 -9.16
CA ASN A 20 7.96 9.43 -9.35
C ASN A 20 9.18 9.83 -8.52
N SER A 21 9.42 9.14 -7.39
CA SER A 21 10.62 9.35 -6.58
C SER A 21 11.02 8.06 -5.86
N VAL A 22 12.33 7.79 -5.85
CA VAL A 22 12.88 6.63 -5.14
C VAL A 22 13.33 6.97 -3.71
N ASN A 23 13.39 8.24 -3.33
CA ASN A 23 13.76 8.70 -2.00
C ASN A 23 12.98 9.98 -1.64
N PRO A 24 11.63 9.91 -1.55
CA PRO A 24 10.82 11.09 -1.25
C PRO A 24 11.21 11.68 0.11
N SER A 25 11.40 12.99 0.16
CA SER A 25 11.79 13.72 1.37
C SER A 25 13.04 13.15 2.07
N ASN A 26 14.02 12.67 1.29
CA ASN A 26 15.24 12.00 1.79
C ASN A 26 14.98 10.71 2.60
N ASN A 27 13.82 10.11 2.47
CA ASN A 27 13.51 8.83 3.10
C ASN A 27 13.88 7.66 2.18
N PHE A 28 14.99 7.00 2.49
CA PHE A 28 15.54 5.90 1.69
C PHE A 28 14.70 4.61 1.73
N SER A 29 13.81 4.47 2.71
CA SER A 29 12.91 3.32 2.84
C SER A 29 11.63 3.47 2.03
N LYS A 30 11.37 4.64 1.43
CA LYS A 30 10.11 4.93 0.72
C LYS A 30 10.33 5.15 -0.77
N ILE A 31 9.25 4.90 -1.51
CA ILE A 31 9.05 5.32 -2.90
C ILE A 31 7.80 6.17 -3.00
N GLN A 32 7.78 7.11 -3.93
CA GLN A 32 6.59 7.86 -4.31
C GLN A 32 6.08 7.34 -5.65
N ILE A 33 4.77 7.16 -5.75
CA ILE A 33 4.09 6.67 -6.96
C ILE A 33 2.91 7.57 -7.31
N ASP A 34 2.50 7.54 -8.58
CA ASP A 34 1.30 8.23 -9.08
C ASP A 34 0.10 7.29 -9.30
N ALA A 35 0.26 5.99 -9.08
CA ALA A 35 -0.86 5.07 -9.11
C ALA A 35 -1.94 5.50 -8.10
N ALA A 36 -3.21 5.49 -8.52
CA ALA A 36 -4.32 5.85 -7.65
C ALA A 36 -4.40 4.90 -6.43
N VAL A 37 -4.35 5.47 -5.24
CA VAL A 37 -4.46 4.74 -3.96
C VAL A 37 -5.69 5.23 -3.21
N GLN A 38 -6.43 4.29 -2.65
CA GLN A 38 -7.61 4.56 -1.84
C GLN A 38 -7.50 3.81 -0.49
N PRO A 39 -8.27 4.22 0.55
CA PRO A 39 -8.38 3.43 1.77
C PRO A 39 -8.74 1.97 1.46
N GLY A 40 -7.96 1.02 2.01
CA GLY A 40 -8.05 -0.41 1.69
C GLY A 40 -6.97 -0.91 0.72
N ASN A 41 -6.20 -0.02 0.09
CA ASN A 41 -5.01 -0.41 -0.68
C ASN A 41 -3.76 -0.57 0.20
N SER A 42 -3.73 0.00 1.39
CA SER A 42 -2.60 -0.10 2.33
C SER A 42 -2.28 -1.56 2.64
N GLY A 43 -0.98 -1.91 2.62
CA GLY A 43 -0.51 -3.29 2.73
C GLY A 43 -0.52 -4.06 1.40
N GLY A 44 -1.16 -3.53 0.36
CA GLY A 44 -1.16 -4.13 -0.97
C GLY A 44 0.21 -4.06 -1.66
N PRO A 45 0.52 -5.03 -2.54
CA PRO A 45 1.81 -5.11 -3.21
C PRO A 45 1.98 -4.03 -4.28
N ILE A 46 3.22 -3.56 -4.44
CA ILE A 46 3.68 -2.78 -5.60
C ILE A 46 4.62 -3.70 -6.38
N VAL A 47 4.26 -3.98 -7.63
CA VAL A 47 5.05 -4.85 -8.49
C VAL A 47 5.57 -4.09 -9.71
N ASN A 48 6.73 -4.53 -10.22
CA ASN A 48 7.28 -3.99 -11.46
C ASN A 48 6.74 -4.75 -12.70
N LYS A 49 7.19 -4.35 -13.90
CA LYS A 49 6.77 -4.96 -15.17
C LYS A 49 7.17 -6.44 -15.34
N TYR A 50 7.99 -6.96 -14.44
CA TYR A 50 8.40 -8.38 -14.43
C TYR A 50 7.62 -9.19 -13.39
N GLY A 51 6.61 -8.61 -12.72
CA GLY A 51 5.87 -9.25 -11.64
C GLY A 51 6.63 -9.34 -10.31
N GLU A 52 7.78 -8.67 -10.20
CA GLU A 52 8.59 -8.69 -8.97
C GLU A 52 8.03 -7.69 -7.96
N LEU A 53 7.93 -8.11 -6.70
CA LEU A 53 7.55 -7.23 -5.59
C LEU A 53 8.67 -6.22 -5.33
N ILE A 54 8.37 -4.94 -5.51
CA ILE A 54 9.30 -3.82 -5.28
C ILE A 54 8.96 -3.01 -4.05
N GLY A 55 7.78 -3.16 -3.50
CA GLY A 55 7.34 -2.48 -2.30
C GLY A 55 5.92 -2.84 -1.89
N VAL A 56 5.45 -2.16 -0.85
CA VAL A 56 4.09 -2.29 -0.30
C VAL A 56 3.50 -0.91 -0.14
N ILE A 57 2.22 -0.73 -0.49
CA ILE A 57 1.49 0.53 -0.29
C ILE A 57 1.45 0.87 1.21
N GLU A 58 1.89 2.07 1.56
CA GLU A 58 1.84 2.57 2.93
C GLU A 58 0.66 3.51 3.14
N ALA A 59 0.66 4.63 2.43
CA ALA A 59 -0.29 5.71 2.65
C ALA A 59 -0.41 6.62 1.43
N MET A 60 -1.48 7.40 1.40
CA MET A 60 -1.63 8.60 0.57
C MET A 60 -0.91 9.77 1.24
N ALA A 61 -0.58 10.80 0.48
CA ALA A 61 -0.21 12.09 1.06
C ALA A 61 -1.35 12.61 1.94
N ASN A 62 -1.01 13.36 2.98
CA ASN A 62 -2.04 14.05 3.75
C ASN A 62 -2.51 15.28 2.96
N ASP A 63 -3.61 15.12 2.26
CA ASP A 63 -4.17 16.11 1.34
C ASP A 63 -4.49 17.43 2.06
N GLN A 64 -4.97 17.36 3.31
CA GLN A 64 -5.29 18.55 4.09
C GLN A 64 -4.04 19.36 4.43
N ILE A 65 -2.95 18.71 4.85
CA ILE A 65 -1.68 19.40 5.15
C ILE A 65 -1.11 20.06 3.90
N ILE A 66 -1.24 19.42 2.74
CA ILE A 66 -0.76 19.98 1.47
C ILE A 66 -1.65 21.16 1.06
N PHE A 67 -2.97 21.00 1.14
CA PHE A 67 -3.92 22.06 0.85
C PHE A 67 -3.69 23.29 1.74
N ASP A 68 -3.51 23.12 3.03
CA ASP A 68 -3.26 24.21 3.99
C ASP A 68 -1.99 24.99 3.66
N LYS A 69 -1.00 24.33 3.04
CA LYS A 69 0.29 24.98 2.67
C LYS A 69 0.28 25.57 1.26
N THR A 70 -0.44 24.98 0.34
CA THR A 70 -0.35 25.32 -1.10
C THR A 70 -1.64 25.90 -1.68
N GLY A 71 -2.76 25.74 -0.99
CA GLY A 71 -4.09 26.09 -1.50
C GLY A 71 -4.63 25.12 -2.57
N GLN A 72 -3.95 24.01 -2.80
CA GLN A 72 -4.32 23.01 -3.81
C GLN A 72 -4.30 21.61 -3.21
N PHE A 73 -5.28 20.77 -3.58
CA PHE A 73 -5.25 19.35 -3.27
C PHE A 73 -4.22 18.65 -4.15
N PRO A 74 -3.37 17.79 -3.58
CA PRO A 74 -2.43 17.01 -4.37
C PRO A 74 -3.18 15.95 -5.17
N GLU A 75 -2.77 15.73 -6.40
CA GLU A 75 -3.27 14.62 -7.21
C GLU A 75 -2.21 13.52 -7.30
N ASN A 76 -2.61 12.29 -6.97
CA ASN A 76 -1.80 11.09 -7.16
C ASN A 76 -0.41 11.14 -6.50
N ILE A 77 -0.30 11.70 -5.30
CA ILE A 77 0.92 11.63 -4.48
C ILE A 77 0.72 10.53 -3.44
N ASN A 78 1.26 9.37 -3.71
CA ASN A 78 1.12 8.18 -2.88
C ASN A 78 2.49 7.60 -2.53
N PHE A 79 2.57 6.86 -1.43
CA PHE A 79 3.82 6.33 -0.91
C PHE A 79 3.76 4.83 -0.68
N GLY A 80 4.91 4.18 -0.91
CA GLY A 80 5.12 2.79 -0.58
C GLY A 80 6.43 2.58 0.16
N ILE A 81 6.47 1.51 0.96
CA ILE A 81 7.68 1.03 1.62
C ILE A 81 8.42 0.13 0.64
N LYS A 82 9.71 0.37 0.43
CA LYS A 82 10.56 -0.44 -0.44
C LYS A 82 10.72 -1.87 0.06
N ILE A 83 10.87 -2.79 -0.87
CA ILE A 83 11.06 -4.21 -0.57
C ILE A 83 12.28 -4.47 0.34
N ASN A 84 13.34 -3.68 0.27
CA ASN A 84 14.51 -3.89 1.14
C ASN A 84 14.17 -3.67 2.61
N ALA A 85 13.41 -2.61 2.95
CA ALA A 85 12.95 -2.38 4.32
C ALA A 85 12.03 -3.51 4.82
N ILE A 86 11.22 -4.07 3.92
CA ILE A 86 10.35 -5.22 4.23
C ILE A 86 11.20 -6.48 4.48
N LYS A 87 12.22 -6.73 3.66
CA LYS A 87 13.15 -7.86 3.85
C LYS A 87 13.89 -7.76 5.18
N ASP A 88 14.36 -6.57 5.54
CA ASP A 88 15.04 -6.31 6.82
C ASP A 88 14.10 -6.58 8.01
N PHE A 89 12.84 -6.15 7.91
CA PHE A 89 11.82 -6.41 8.93
C PHE A 89 11.53 -7.91 9.09
N ILE A 90 11.35 -8.64 7.99
CA ILE A 90 11.10 -10.09 7.96
C ILE A 90 12.27 -10.84 8.59
N ALA A 91 13.49 -10.50 8.18
CA ALA A 91 14.72 -11.10 8.70
C ALA A 91 14.90 -10.83 10.20
N GLY A 92 14.66 -9.59 10.64
CA GLY A 92 14.75 -9.20 12.04
C GLY A 92 13.74 -9.92 12.94
N ASN A 93 12.60 -10.32 12.42
CA ASN A 93 11.56 -11.05 13.15
C ASN A 93 11.63 -12.58 12.95
N ARG A 94 12.67 -13.09 12.30
CA ARG A 94 12.87 -14.54 12.04
C ARG A 94 11.68 -15.20 11.36
N VAL A 95 11.03 -14.48 10.46
CA VAL A 95 9.95 -15.04 9.63
C VAL A 95 10.57 -15.74 8.44
N ASP A 96 10.29 -17.01 8.29
CA ASP A 96 10.71 -17.75 7.10
C ASP A 96 9.95 -17.21 5.89
N SER A 97 10.71 -16.64 4.95
CA SER A 97 10.15 -16.19 3.69
C SER A 97 10.69 -17.06 2.55
N ALA A 98 9.79 -17.50 1.68
CA ALA A 98 10.20 -18.16 0.45
C ALA A 98 10.96 -17.13 -0.41
N THR A 99 12.26 -17.27 -0.49
CA THR A 99 13.13 -16.49 -1.39
C THR A 99 13.29 -17.26 -2.69
N GLY A 100 12.55 -16.88 -3.69
CA GLY A 100 12.68 -17.51 -5.00
C GLY A 100 11.40 -17.37 -5.80
N PHE A 101 11.16 -16.19 -6.33
CA PHE A 101 10.19 -16.06 -7.41
C PHE A 101 10.84 -16.52 -8.73
N PRO A 102 10.07 -17.21 -9.59
CA PRO A 102 10.53 -17.43 -10.94
C PRO A 102 10.83 -16.04 -11.56
N PHE A 103 12.07 -15.84 -11.96
CA PHE A 103 12.41 -14.65 -12.74
C PHE A 103 11.67 -14.73 -14.08
N PHE A 104 10.61 -13.98 -14.22
CA PHE A 104 10.05 -13.75 -15.55
C PHE A 104 11.09 -12.92 -16.31
N LYS A 105 11.72 -13.51 -17.30
CA LYS A 105 12.70 -12.81 -18.13
C LYS A 105 12.07 -11.79 -19.07
N ASN A 106 10.76 -11.86 -19.26
CA ASN A 106 10.01 -11.04 -20.20
C ASN A 106 9.15 -10.03 -19.43
N ILE A 107 8.96 -8.88 -20.05
CA ILE A 107 7.96 -7.89 -19.60
C ILE A 107 6.59 -8.52 -19.75
N LEU A 108 5.83 -8.50 -18.67
CA LEU A 108 4.45 -8.98 -18.62
C LEU A 108 3.49 -7.90 -19.11
N SER A 109 2.40 -8.32 -19.74
CA SER A 109 1.29 -7.43 -20.05
C SER A 109 0.53 -7.01 -18.78
N ASP A 110 -0.25 -5.94 -18.88
CA ASP A 110 -1.07 -5.45 -17.77
C ASP A 110 -2.08 -6.50 -17.28
N ILE A 111 -2.58 -7.34 -18.19
CA ILE A 111 -3.50 -8.43 -17.86
C ILE A 111 -2.79 -9.51 -17.04
N GLU A 112 -1.61 -9.95 -17.46
CA GLU A 112 -0.80 -10.94 -16.75
C GLU A 112 -0.39 -10.42 -15.35
N LEU A 113 0.01 -9.15 -15.27
CA LEU A 113 0.32 -8.50 -13.97
C LEU A 113 -0.90 -8.45 -13.05
N ALA A 114 -2.05 -8.06 -13.58
CA ALA A 114 -3.29 -8.01 -12.81
C ALA A 114 -3.68 -9.39 -12.29
N GLU A 115 -3.53 -10.44 -13.09
CA GLU A 115 -3.82 -11.82 -12.67
C GLU A 115 -2.87 -12.29 -11.56
N ILE A 116 -1.56 -12.07 -11.70
CA ILE A 116 -0.56 -12.41 -10.68
C ILE A 116 -0.86 -11.71 -9.37
N VAL A 117 -1.09 -10.39 -9.42
CA VAL A 117 -1.37 -9.58 -8.23
C VAL A 117 -2.66 -10.00 -7.55
N THR A 118 -3.71 -10.27 -8.32
CA THR A 118 -5.00 -10.73 -7.79
C THR A 118 -4.85 -12.06 -7.06
N ASN A 119 -4.15 -13.01 -7.64
CA ASN A 119 -3.94 -14.34 -7.06
C ASN A 119 -2.98 -14.34 -5.84
N SER A 120 -2.18 -13.27 -5.70
CA SER A 120 -1.19 -13.14 -4.63
C SER A 120 -1.61 -12.18 -3.51
N THR A 121 -2.79 -11.56 -3.61
CA THR A 121 -3.24 -10.55 -2.64
C THR A 121 -4.45 -11.06 -1.87
N ILE A 122 -4.37 -11.01 -0.54
CA ILE A 122 -5.47 -11.40 0.35
C ILE A 122 -5.89 -10.22 1.21
N GLN A 123 -7.16 -10.16 1.56
CA GLN A 123 -7.66 -9.21 2.55
C GLN A 123 -7.40 -9.75 3.96
N LEU A 124 -6.79 -8.91 4.81
CA LEU A 124 -6.67 -9.19 6.23
C LEU A 124 -7.66 -8.31 6.99
N GLN A 125 -8.46 -8.94 7.83
CA GLN A 125 -9.42 -8.24 8.67
C GLN A 125 -9.16 -8.60 10.13
N CYS A 126 -8.89 -7.58 10.95
CA CYS A 126 -8.74 -7.74 12.39
C CYS A 126 -10.11 -7.63 13.05
N LEU A 127 -10.62 -8.74 13.56
CA LEU A 127 -11.90 -8.76 14.29
C LEU A 127 -11.62 -8.63 15.79
N ASN A 128 -12.21 -7.61 16.39
CA ASN A 128 -12.13 -7.37 17.82
C ASN A 128 -13.49 -7.57 18.49
N THR A 129 -13.51 -7.79 19.82
CA THR A 129 -14.77 -7.83 20.55
C THR A 129 -15.47 -6.48 20.47
N ILE A 130 -16.81 -6.47 20.64
CA ILE A 130 -17.62 -5.24 20.61
C ILE A 130 -17.12 -4.23 21.63
N GLU A 131 -16.68 -4.69 22.81
CA GLU A 131 -16.14 -3.88 23.88
C GLU A 131 -14.84 -3.17 23.49
N ALA A 132 -13.87 -3.93 22.95
CA ALA A 132 -12.60 -3.38 22.49
C ALA A 132 -12.79 -2.44 21.27
N ARG A 133 -13.78 -2.71 20.40
CA ARG A 133 -14.15 -1.80 19.31
C ARG A 133 -14.67 -0.46 19.84
N ASN A 134 -15.50 -0.49 20.89
CA ASN A 134 -16.04 0.73 21.50
C ASN A 134 -14.94 1.57 22.19
N GLU A 135 -13.98 0.93 22.84
CA GLU A 135 -12.83 1.61 23.45
C GLU A 135 -11.95 2.29 22.39
N ILE A 136 -11.62 1.60 21.30
CA ILE A 136 -10.86 2.16 20.18
C ILE A 136 -11.60 3.34 19.55
N THR A 137 -12.92 3.24 19.37
CA THR A 137 -13.74 4.31 18.80
C THR A 137 -13.79 5.53 19.72
N GLN A 138 -13.84 5.34 21.03
CA GLN A 138 -13.80 6.44 22.00
C GLN A 138 -12.41 7.10 22.04
N THR A 139 -11.34 6.32 22.04
CA THR A 139 -9.96 6.82 22.00
C THR A 139 -9.68 7.66 20.77
N ASN A 140 -10.13 7.20 19.60
CA ASN A 140 -10.00 7.96 18.35
C ASN A 140 -10.83 9.25 18.33
N LYS A 141 -11.98 9.29 19.02
CA LYS A 141 -12.75 10.54 19.20
C LYS A 141 -12.03 11.58 20.04
N ILE A 142 -11.29 11.13 21.05
CA ILE A 142 -10.50 12.01 21.94
C ILE A 142 -9.29 12.56 21.18
N HIS A 143 -8.62 11.76 20.34
CA HIS A 143 -7.46 12.20 19.54
C HIS A 143 -7.83 13.23 18.44
N ASN A 144 -9.07 13.22 17.98
CA ASN A 144 -9.56 14.20 16.99
C ASN A 144 -10.09 15.50 17.62
N LEU A 145 -10.00 15.66 18.94
CA LEU A 145 -10.42 16.87 19.67
C LEU A 145 -9.24 17.76 20.10
N PHE A 146 -8.00 17.35 19.80
CA PHE A 146 -6.75 18.07 20.01
C PHE A 146 -5.94 18.09 18.69
#